data_21fb335cb3faeeb9d57ef61d3e998c03
#
_entry.id   21fb335cb3faeeb9d57ef61d3e998c03
#
_cell.length_a   1.000
_cell.length_b   1.000
_cell.length_c   1.000
_cell.angle_alpha   90.00
_cell.angle_beta   90.00
_cell.angle_gamma   90.00
#
_symmetry.space_group_name_H-M   'P 1'
#
loop_
_entity.id
_entity.type
_entity.pdbx_description
1 polymer ?
#
loop_
_entity_poly.entity_id
_entity_poly.type
_entity_poly.pdbx_seq_one_letter_code
_entity_poly.pdbx_strand_id
1 'polypeptide(L)'
;MAEKSSGKQMSINVIASLISFAVTTGINFFLTPYLTQELGTDAYGFIGLANNFVQYATVVTSALNSMSGRFISLAYHRGDKEKASKLFSSVLVADLIIAAVMLVAAAFLTFFIDKILVIPASTATVEDLVTNVKITFGITFLTFVISVITAIFTTATYVKNRIDINSIRDIISNLIKIAVLFLLIGFFGVKLYTLATAMLASGIFLLLANVSVKKRILPDVQISIKKFRFDLVKTLIAAGIWMSLAQLSNTFLSGLDLLICNLTLGATLMGMLSIAKTIPHSISLLITTLASVFTPHYTILYAKNKIADLVKEIKFTSKILSYILTVPLTGFMAFGYDFFTLWQPEKNPQEIMMIQILSVLTCIQYLFTAHTQCLTMLNSVCNKMKLPVLVALIVGILSTGSVLIILNFCDTGDFGVYLIAGISSLLMSLRAILFIPIYSAHLLKQKKTTFYPLIVRGWIAFFVLMVIFCFVQYLFPIHSWLTLIVICGICAVVGYIIILPIMFNRSEMKNLISKVTKKFIKH
;
A
#
# COMPACT_ATOMS: atom_id res chain seq x y z
N MET A 1 21.81 -28.71 4.89
CA MET A 1 22.17 -27.46 5.58
C MET A 1 21.69 -26.20 4.85
N ALA A 2 21.74 -26.13 3.53
CA ALA A 2 21.28 -24.96 2.74
C ALA A 2 19.78 -24.61 2.92
N GLU A 3 18.90 -25.61 3.05
CA GLU A 3 17.44 -25.40 3.22
C GLU A 3 17.07 -24.80 4.59
N LYS A 4 17.76 -25.21 5.67
CA LYS A 4 17.58 -24.61 7.01
C LYS A 4 18.08 -23.16 7.09
N SER A 5 19.13 -22.82 6.37
CA SER A 5 19.66 -21.47 6.24
C SER A 5 18.70 -20.55 5.49
N SER A 6 18.07 -21.04 4.41
CA SER A 6 17.07 -20.30 3.62
C SER A 6 15.81 -19.99 4.42
N GLY A 7 15.29 -20.95 5.21
CA GLY A 7 14.09 -20.72 6.04
C GLY A 7 14.32 -19.73 7.18
N LYS A 8 15.50 -19.73 7.81
CA LYS A 8 15.86 -18.74 8.83
C LYS A 8 15.95 -17.34 8.25
N GLN A 9 16.60 -17.17 7.07
CA GLN A 9 16.69 -15.87 6.38
C GLN A 9 15.32 -15.35 5.97
N MET A 10 14.43 -16.22 5.49
CA MET A 10 13.06 -15.83 5.15
C MET A 10 12.30 -15.30 6.37
N SER A 11 12.43 -15.95 7.53
CA SER A 11 11.81 -15.47 8.77
C SER A 11 12.38 -14.12 9.20
N ILE A 12 13.68 -13.90 9.09
CA ILE A 12 14.33 -12.61 9.38
C ILE A 12 13.79 -11.53 8.45
N ASN A 13 13.70 -11.79 7.14
CA ASN A 13 13.17 -10.85 6.17
C ASN A 13 11.73 -10.44 6.50
N VAL A 14 10.86 -11.40 6.87
CA VAL A 14 9.45 -11.13 7.24
C VAL A 14 9.37 -10.27 8.50
N ILE A 15 10.09 -10.64 9.56
CA ILE A 15 10.10 -9.89 10.82
C ILE A 15 10.62 -8.46 10.60
N ALA A 16 11.72 -8.31 9.87
CA ALA A 16 12.27 -7.00 9.55
C ALA A 16 11.29 -6.12 8.75
N SER A 17 10.57 -6.70 7.78
CA SER A 17 9.56 -6.00 7.00
C SER A 17 8.36 -5.58 7.87
N LEU A 18 7.91 -6.43 8.80
CA LEU A 18 6.83 -6.09 9.73
C LEU A 18 7.24 -4.99 10.71
N ILE A 19 8.47 -5.01 11.22
CA ILE A 19 9.00 -3.94 12.09
C ILE A 19 9.08 -2.63 11.29
N SER A 20 9.62 -2.66 10.06
CA SER A 20 9.68 -1.47 9.20
C SER A 20 8.29 -0.91 8.92
N PHE A 21 7.31 -1.76 8.63
CA PHE A 21 5.90 -1.38 8.46
C PHE A 21 5.35 -0.71 9.74
N ALA A 22 5.56 -1.31 10.90
CA ALA A 22 5.08 -0.78 12.18
C ALA A 22 5.70 0.60 12.49
N VAL A 23 7.01 0.76 12.27
CA VAL A 23 7.71 2.05 12.44
C VAL A 23 7.15 3.10 11.49
N THR A 24 7.03 2.79 10.21
CA THR A 24 6.53 3.73 9.19
C THR A 24 5.09 4.15 9.48
N THR A 25 4.22 3.18 9.80
CA THR A 25 2.81 3.44 10.11
C THR A 25 2.67 4.21 11.41
N GLY A 26 3.43 3.85 12.45
CA GLY A 26 3.45 4.57 13.72
C GLY A 26 3.87 6.04 13.56
N ILE A 27 4.91 6.29 12.78
CA ILE A 27 5.36 7.66 12.47
C ILE A 27 4.24 8.46 11.78
N ASN A 28 3.63 7.92 10.75
CA ASN A 28 2.56 8.61 10.03
C ASN A 28 1.31 8.80 10.91
N PHE A 29 1.04 7.86 11.82
CA PHE A 29 -0.05 7.94 12.77
C PHE A 29 0.05 9.18 13.68
N PHE A 30 1.22 9.46 14.23
CA PHE A 30 1.43 10.64 15.07
C PHE A 30 1.64 11.92 14.28
N LEU A 31 2.22 11.83 13.08
CA LEU A 31 2.54 12.99 12.25
C LEU A 31 1.28 13.59 11.59
N THR A 32 0.30 12.78 11.21
CA THR A 32 -0.91 13.25 10.54
C THR A 32 -1.69 14.27 11.38
N PRO A 33 -2.12 13.99 12.64
CA PRO A 33 -2.86 14.97 13.43
C PRO A 33 -2.04 16.24 13.69
N TYR A 34 -0.76 16.10 13.96
CA TYR A 34 0.13 17.24 14.15
C TYR A 34 0.15 18.16 12.91
N LEU A 35 0.33 17.60 11.73
CA LEU A 35 0.36 18.38 10.49
C LEU A 35 -1.02 18.95 10.12
N THR A 36 -2.11 18.23 10.40
CA THR A 36 -3.45 18.74 10.13
C THR A 36 -3.84 19.89 11.05
N GLN A 37 -3.39 19.86 12.31
CA GLN A 37 -3.57 20.92 13.27
C GLN A 37 -2.81 22.19 12.85
N GLU A 38 -1.55 22.07 12.51
CA GLU A 38 -0.67 23.19 12.20
C GLU A 38 -0.94 23.81 10.83
N LEU A 39 -1.19 22.98 9.80
CA LEU A 39 -1.37 23.42 8.42
C LEU A 39 -2.83 23.68 8.03
N GLY A 40 -3.76 23.10 8.78
CA GLY A 40 -5.17 23.03 8.40
C GLY A 40 -5.48 21.91 7.41
N THR A 41 -6.76 21.59 7.28
CA THR A 41 -7.25 20.47 6.46
C THR A 41 -6.94 20.65 4.98
N ASP A 42 -7.20 21.85 4.47
CA ASP A 42 -7.06 22.19 3.05
C ASP A 42 -5.61 22.01 2.59
N ALA A 43 -4.67 22.59 3.35
CA ALA A 43 -3.26 22.50 3.05
C ALA A 43 -2.72 21.06 3.20
N TYR A 44 -3.13 20.33 4.24
CA TYR A 44 -2.75 18.93 4.41
C TYR A 44 -3.19 18.04 3.24
N GLY A 45 -4.36 18.31 2.65
CA GLY A 45 -4.87 17.57 1.49
C GLY A 45 -3.91 17.59 0.30
N PHE A 46 -3.19 18.69 0.08
CA PHE A 46 -2.21 18.80 -1.01
C PHE A 46 -0.98 17.91 -0.81
N ILE A 47 -0.61 17.55 0.43
CA ILE A 47 0.44 16.56 0.70
C ILE A 47 0.00 15.18 0.19
N GLY A 48 -1.24 14.78 0.50
CA GLY A 48 -1.82 13.54 -0.01
C GLY A 48 -1.91 13.52 -1.54
N LEU A 49 -2.36 14.63 -2.13
CA LEU A 49 -2.47 14.78 -3.57
C LEU A 49 -1.10 14.72 -4.27
N ALA A 50 -0.06 15.36 -3.74
CA ALA A 50 1.31 15.29 -4.27
C ALA A 50 1.84 13.85 -4.28
N ASN A 51 1.58 13.08 -3.22
CA ASN A 51 1.93 11.65 -3.17
C ASN A 51 1.14 10.82 -4.21
N ASN A 52 -0.11 11.15 -4.49
CA ASN A 52 -0.87 10.50 -5.55
C ASN A 52 -0.27 10.79 -6.93
N PHE A 53 0.18 12.00 -7.22
CA PHE A 53 0.89 12.31 -8.47
C PHE A 53 2.18 11.49 -8.64
N VAL A 54 2.92 11.24 -7.55
CA VAL A 54 4.05 10.31 -7.56
C VAL A 54 3.60 8.89 -7.93
N GLN A 55 2.46 8.42 -7.38
CA GLN A 55 1.92 7.11 -7.76
C GLN A 55 1.52 7.04 -9.24
N TYR A 56 0.97 8.11 -9.83
CA TYR A 56 0.70 8.15 -11.27
C TYR A 56 1.98 8.00 -12.09
N ALA A 57 3.04 8.68 -11.68
CA ALA A 57 4.35 8.61 -12.32
C ALA A 57 5.00 7.21 -12.23
N THR A 58 4.70 6.41 -11.18
CA THR A 58 5.23 5.04 -11.05
C THR A 58 4.73 4.09 -12.14
N VAL A 59 3.62 4.38 -12.82
CA VAL A 59 3.14 3.62 -13.98
C VAL A 59 4.23 3.51 -15.05
N VAL A 60 4.95 4.61 -15.31
CA VAL A 60 6.01 4.67 -16.33
C VAL A 60 7.20 3.77 -15.98
N THR A 61 7.58 3.73 -14.70
CA THR A 61 8.76 3.00 -14.24
C THR A 61 8.50 1.53 -13.91
N SER A 62 7.23 1.17 -13.67
CA SER A 62 6.84 -0.16 -13.19
C SER A 62 7.18 -1.28 -14.19
N ALA A 63 7.08 -1.04 -15.51
CA ALA A 63 7.40 -2.05 -16.51
C ALA A 63 8.86 -2.49 -16.43
N LEU A 64 9.77 -1.53 -16.31
CA LEU A 64 11.21 -1.77 -16.29
C LEU A 64 11.63 -2.34 -14.93
N ASN A 65 11.26 -1.67 -13.84
CA ASN A 65 11.78 -1.97 -12.51
C ASN A 65 11.22 -3.27 -11.92
N SER A 66 9.97 -3.64 -12.23
CA SER A 66 9.36 -4.87 -11.72
C SER A 66 10.07 -6.15 -12.17
N MET A 67 10.69 -6.14 -13.36
CA MET A 67 11.37 -7.30 -13.93
C MET A 67 12.88 -7.28 -13.73
N SER A 68 13.49 -6.11 -13.46
CA SER A 68 14.93 -5.95 -13.32
C SER A 68 15.54 -6.90 -12.28
N GLY A 69 14.99 -6.95 -11.07
CA GLY A 69 15.48 -7.81 -10.00
C GLY A 69 15.46 -9.30 -10.36
N ARG A 70 14.39 -9.76 -11.02
CA ARG A 70 14.24 -11.16 -11.45
C ARG A 70 15.26 -11.54 -12.52
N PHE A 71 15.42 -10.73 -13.57
CA PHE A 71 16.33 -11.03 -14.66
C PHE A 71 17.79 -10.96 -14.23
N ILE A 72 18.16 -9.97 -13.41
CA ILE A 72 19.51 -9.84 -12.85
C ILE A 72 19.82 -11.01 -11.90
N SER A 73 18.87 -11.38 -11.03
CA SER A 73 19.01 -12.54 -10.14
C SER A 73 19.22 -13.84 -10.91
N LEU A 74 18.42 -14.05 -11.97
CA LEU A 74 18.54 -15.24 -12.80
C LEU A 74 19.89 -15.33 -13.51
N ALA A 75 20.37 -14.24 -14.12
CA ALA A 75 21.68 -14.19 -14.76
C ALA A 75 22.81 -14.44 -13.74
N TYR A 76 22.75 -13.79 -12.59
CA TYR A 76 23.75 -13.92 -11.53
C TYR A 76 23.86 -15.36 -11.00
N HIS A 77 22.74 -16.02 -10.68
CA HIS A 77 22.75 -17.39 -10.14
C HIS A 77 23.05 -18.46 -11.18
N ARG A 78 22.93 -18.13 -12.48
CA ARG A 78 23.41 -18.98 -13.58
C ARG A 78 24.93 -18.85 -13.82
N GLY A 79 25.63 -18.01 -13.05
CA GLY A 79 27.05 -17.75 -13.19
C GLY A 79 27.41 -16.72 -14.28
N ASP A 80 26.43 -16.19 -15.02
CA ASP A 80 26.63 -15.21 -16.09
C ASP A 80 26.69 -13.78 -15.49
N LYS A 81 27.81 -13.47 -14.83
CA LYS A 81 28.07 -12.18 -14.20
C LYS A 81 28.15 -11.04 -15.23
N GLU A 82 28.57 -11.35 -16.45
CA GLU A 82 28.64 -10.36 -17.52
C GLU A 82 27.25 -9.94 -17.97
N LYS A 83 26.34 -10.88 -18.20
CA LYS A 83 24.94 -10.60 -18.53
C LYS A 83 24.23 -9.87 -17.38
N ALA A 84 24.49 -10.26 -16.13
CA ALA A 84 23.98 -9.54 -14.96
C ALA A 84 24.45 -8.08 -14.94
N SER A 85 25.74 -7.81 -15.29
CA SER A 85 26.30 -6.47 -15.38
C SER A 85 25.71 -5.67 -16.55
N LYS A 86 25.49 -6.30 -17.70
CA LYS A 86 24.82 -5.68 -18.86
C LYS A 86 23.37 -5.31 -18.51
N LEU A 87 22.61 -6.21 -17.87
CA LEU A 87 21.25 -5.94 -17.40
C LEU A 87 21.21 -4.78 -16.41
N PHE A 88 22.06 -4.82 -15.36
CA PHE A 88 22.10 -3.78 -14.35
C PHE A 88 22.44 -2.41 -14.96
N SER A 89 23.46 -2.36 -15.81
CA SER A 89 23.88 -1.12 -16.50
C SER A 89 22.80 -0.59 -17.45
N SER A 90 22.10 -1.48 -18.16
CA SER A 90 21.04 -1.12 -19.10
C SER A 90 19.82 -0.53 -18.36
N VAL A 91 19.43 -1.13 -17.23
CA VAL A 91 18.34 -0.61 -16.40
C VAL A 91 18.73 0.73 -15.78
N LEU A 92 19.96 0.86 -15.24
CA LEU A 92 20.41 2.13 -14.66
C LEU A 92 20.41 3.27 -15.67
N VAL A 93 20.92 3.04 -16.89
CA VAL A 93 20.91 4.07 -17.95
C VAL A 93 19.49 4.41 -18.37
N ALA A 94 18.61 3.40 -18.50
CA ALA A 94 17.19 3.64 -18.81
C ALA A 94 16.49 4.41 -17.67
N ASP A 95 16.73 4.07 -16.41
CA ASP A 95 16.20 4.81 -15.25
C ASP A 95 16.72 6.26 -15.22
N LEU A 96 17.97 6.51 -15.56
CA LEU A 96 18.51 7.88 -15.68
C LEU A 96 17.85 8.67 -16.80
N ILE A 97 17.58 8.05 -17.95
CA ILE A 97 16.85 8.71 -19.04
C ILE A 97 15.41 9.00 -18.62
N ILE A 98 14.71 8.03 -18.02
CA ILE A 98 13.37 8.21 -17.50
C ILE A 98 13.36 9.33 -16.43
N ALA A 99 14.31 9.31 -15.50
CA ALA A 99 14.46 10.31 -14.46
C ALA A 99 14.65 11.73 -15.05
N ALA A 100 15.47 11.87 -16.10
CA ALA A 100 15.66 13.16 -16.78
C ALA A 100 14.37 13.65 -17.46
N VAL A 101 13.65 12.76 -18.16
CA VAL A 101 12.35 13.10 -18.79
C VAL A 101 11.32 13.47 -17.73
N MET A 102 11.25 12.69 -16.64
CA MET A 102 10.33 12.96 -15.53
C MET A 102 10.68 14.25 -14.78
N LEU A 103 11.96 14.61 -14.69
CA LEU A 103 12.36 15.89 -14.10
C LEU A 103 11.85 17.09 -14.91
N VAL A 104 11.94 17.01 -16.25
CA VAL A 104 11.41 18.05 -17.14
C VAL A 104 9.89 18.13 -17.03
N ALA A 105 9.20 16.98 -17.06
CA ALA A 105 7.75 16.91 -16.86
C ALA A 105 7.32 17.45 -15.50
N ALA A 106 8.06 17.12 -14.44
CA ALA A 106 7.84 17.59 -13.08
C ALA A 106 8.00 19.11 -12.97
N ALA A 107 9.04 19.70 -13.60
CA ALA A 107 9.24 21.16 -13.63
C ALA A 107 8.07 21.85 -14.34
N PHE A 108 7.63 21.31 -15.47
CA PHE A 108 6.46 21.82 -16.20
C PHE A 108 5.18 21.72 -15.36
N LEU A 109 4.89 20.57 -14.78
CA LEU A 109 3.73 20.37 -13.92
C LEU A 109 3.76 21.31 -12.71
N THR A 110 4.90 21.44 -12.04
CA THR A 110 5.05 22.33 -10.88
C THR A 110 4.82 23.80 -11.25
N PHE A 111 5.28 24.22 -12.42
CA PHE A 111 5.08 25.60 -12.89
C PHE A 111 3.60 25.91 -13.15
N PHE A 112 2.85 24.96 -13.74
CA PHE A 112 1.45 25.13 -14.11
C PHE A 112 0.46 24.51 -13.09
N ILE A 113 0.90 24.07 -11.92
CA ILE A 113 0.06 23.34 -10.96
C ILE A 113 -1.14 24.15 -10.47
N ASP A 114 -0.97 25.47 -10.34
CA ASP A 114 -2.01 26.44 -9.97
C ASP A 114 -3.09 26.65 -11.04
N LYS A 115 -2.81 26.26 -12.28
CA LYS A 115 -3.79 26.23 -13.38
C LYS A 115 -4.49 24.89 -13.51
N ILE A 116 -3.92 23.84 -12.93
CA ILE A 116 -4.45 22.47 -12.98
C ILE A 116 -5.32 22.20 -11.76
N LEU A 117 -4.89 22.64 -10.57
CA LEU A 117 -5.57 22.38 -9.30
C LEU A 117 -6.34 23.60 -8.82
N VAL A 118 -7.43 23.35 -8.10
CA VAL A 118 -8.16 24.38 -7.38
C VAL A 118 -7.43 24.62 -6.05
N ILE A 119 -6.61 25.68 -5.99
CA ILE A 119 -5.82 26.06 -4.82
C ILE A 119 -6.34 27.39 -4.29
N PRO A 120 -6.87 27.46 -3.05
CA PRO A 120 -7.17 28.72 -2.40
C PRO A 120 -5.92 29.61 -2.30
N ALA A 121 -6.07 30.92 -2.45
CA ALA A 121 -4.93 31.84 -2.36
C ALA A 121 -4.25 31.78 -0.98
N SER A 122 -5.07 31.67 0.08
CA SER A 122 -4.62 31.53 1.47
C SER A 122 -5.63 30.68 2.26
N THR A 123 -5.20 30.18 3.40
CA THR A 123 -6.05 29.56 4.41
C THR A 123 -5.86 30.28 5.74
N ALA A 124 -6.63 29.92 6.78
CA ALA A 124 -6.49 30.51 8.10
C ALA A 124 -5.08 30.31 8.71
N THR A 125 -4.35 29.27 8.28
CA THR A 125 -3.04 28.89 8.81
C THR A 125 -1.87 29.08 7.84
N VAL A 126 -2.15 29.26 6.54
CA VAL A 126 -1.11 29.39 5.50
C VAL A 126 -1.42 30.60 4.60
N GLU A 127 -0.59 31.64 4.65
CA GLU A 127 -0.79 32.87 3.88
C GLU A 127 -0.40 32.52 2.48
N ASP A 128 0.39 32.17 1.82
CA ASP A 128 0.61 31.92 0.39
C ASP A 128 0.56 30.41 0.09
N LEU A 129 -0.66 29.87 0.06
CA LEU A 129 -0.84 28.45 -0.17
C LEU A 129 -0.39 28.03 -1.58
N VAL A 130 -0.58 28.87 -2.59
CA VAL A 130 -0.20 28.55 -3.97
C VAL A 130 1.31 28.29 -4.08
N THR A 131 2.14 29.19 -3.56
CA THR A 131 3.61 29.01 -3.55
C THR A 131 4.02 27.81 -2.71
N ASN A 132 3.41 27.60 -1.54
CA ASN A 132 3.68 26.45 -0.69
C ASN A 132 3.38 25.12 -1.41
N VAL A 133 2.26 25.04 -2.13
CA VAL A 133 1.88 23.87 -2.94
C VAL A 133 2.88 23.67 -4.08
N LYS A 134 3.24 24.70 -4.84
CA LYS A 134 4.24 24.62 -5.92
C LYS A 134 5.57 24.04 -5.41
N ILE A 135 6.10 24.57 -4.32
CA ILE A 135 7.35 24.11 -3.73
C ILE A 135 7.21 22.65 -3.26
N THR A 136 6.09 22.31 -2.60
CA THR A 136 5.83 20.94 -2.12
C THR A 136 5.79 19.93 -3.26
N PHE A 137 5.06 20.23 -4.34
CA PHE A 137 5.01 19.36 -5.52
C PHE A 137 6.38 19.22 -6.18
N GLY A 138 7.11 20.35 -6.37
CA GLY A 138 8.46 20.32 -6.95
C GLY A 138 9.43 19.42 -6.16
N ILE A 139 9.46 19.56 -4.83
CA ILE A 139 10.31 18.74 -3.96
C ILE A 139 9.85 17.27 -3.96
N THR A 140 8.54 17.02 -3.94
CA THR A 140 7.99 15.66 -3.97
C THR A 140 8.33 14.96 -5.30
N PHE A 141 8.23 15.65 -6.43
CA PHE A 141 8.64 15.11 -7.72
C PHE A 141 10.16 14.88 -7.79
N LEU A 142 10.98 15.77 -7.23
CA LEU A 142 12.44 15.55 -7.14
C LEU A 142 12.74 14.29 -6.30
N THR A 143 12.04 14.10 -5.19
CA THR A 143 12.15 12.89 -4.37
C THR A 143 11.79 11.65 -5.17
N PHE A 144 10.74 11.71 -6.00
CA PHE A 144 10.37 10.61 -6.89
C PHE A 144 11.47 10.32 -7.93
N VAL A 145 12.04 11.33 -8.57
CA VAL A 145 13.14 11.17 -9.54
C VAL A 145 14.34 10.44 -8.88
N ILE A 146 14.68 10.80 -7.64
CA ILE A 146 15.71 10.10 -6.86
C ILE A 146 15.30 8.65 -6.59
N SER A 147 14.03 8.38 -6.29
CA SER A 147 13.53 7.04 -6.03
C SER A 147 13.62 6.13 -7.26
N VAL A 148 13.39 6.66 -8.46
CA VAL A 148 13.56 5.93 -9.73
C VAL A 148 15.00 5.44 -9.88
N ILE A 149 15.98 6.32 -9.67
CA ILE A 149 17.40 5.96 -9.71
C ILE A 149 17.75 4.96 -8.60
N THR A 150 17.14 5.09 -7.42
CA THR A 150 17.39 4.22 -6.27
C THR A 150 16.90 2.79 -6.52
N ALA A 151 15.83 2.62 -7.31
CA ALA A 151 15.14 1.33 -7.51
C ALA A 151 16.08 0.21 -8.01
N ILE A 152 16.95 0.49 -8.99
CA ILE A 152 17.86 -0.53 -9.52
C ILE A 152 18.87 -1.01 -8.46
N PHE A 153 19.32 -0.12 -7.54
CA PHE A 153 20.30 -0.49 -6.53
C PHE A 153 19.69 -1.41 -5.44
N THR A 154 18.37 -1.36 -5.22
CA THR A 154 17.68 -2.27 -4.29
C THR A 154 17.69 -3.72 -4.80
N THR A 155 17.89 -3.95 -6.09
CA THR A 155 17.95 -5.30 -6.67
C THR A 155 19.11 -6.12 -6.10
N ALA A 156 20.19 -5.48 -5.61
CA ALA A 156 21.31 -6.18 -5.00
C ALA A 156 20.91 -7.01 -3.78
N THR A 157 20.04 -6.47 -2.92
CA THR A 157 19.51 -7.17 -1.75
C THR A 157 18.53 -8.28 -2.16
N TYR A 158 17.75 -8.07 -3.22
CA TYR A 158 16.87 -9.09 -3.79
C TYR A 158 17.68 -10.28 -4.34
N VAL A 159 18.74 -10.02 -5.14
CA VAL A 159 19.63 -11.06 -5.69
C VAL A 159 20.24 -11.91 -4.59
N LYS A 160 20.61 -11.31 -3.46
CA LYS A 160 21.23 -12.01 -2.31
C LYS A 160 20.23 -12.50 -1.26
N ASN A 161 18.91 -12.34 -1.49
CA ASN A 161 17.84 -12.67 -0.53
C ASN A 161 18.03 -12.00 0.85
N ARG A 162 18.52 -10.75 0.86
CA ARG A 162 18.80 -9.96 2.06
C ARG A 162 17.84 -8.76 2.16
N ILE A 163 16.52 -9.04 2.15
CA ILE A 163 15.46 -8.03 2.27
C ILE A 163 15.50 -7.33 3.64
N ASP A 164 16.00 -8.02 4.66
CA ASP A 164 16.26 -7.46 5.98
C ASP A 164 17.10 -6.18 5.94
N ILE A 165 18.09 -6.11 5.06
CA ILE A 165 18.92 -4.89 4.87
C ILE A 165 18.07 -3.73 4.33
N ASN A 166 17.10 -3.98 3.44
CA ASN A 166 16.19 -2.93 2.96
C ASN A 166 15.35 -2.40 4.12
N SER A 167 14.73 -3.30 4.89
CA SER A 167 13.88 -2.92 6.02
C SER A 167 14.62 -2.09 7.07
N ILE A 168 15.87 -2.43 7.39
CA ILE A 168 16.70 -1.64 8.31
C ILE A 168 16.95 -0.24 7.74
N ARG A 169 17.27 -0.12 6.46
CA ARG A 169 17.49 1.19 5.82
C ARG A 169 16.21 2.02 5.76
N ASP A 170 15.07 1.40 5.54
CA ASP A 170 13.78 2.07 5.56
C ASP A 170 13.47 2.63 6.96
N ILE A 171 13.78 1.88 8.02
CA ILE A 171 13.66 2.36 9.40
C ILE A 171 14.57 3.58 9.64
N ILE A 172 15.86 3.48 9.27
CA ILE A 172 16.81 4.59 9.42
C ILE A 172 16.36 5.81 8.60
N SER A 173 15.90 5.61 7.37
CA SER A 173 15.36 6.66 6.50
C SER A 173 14.18 7.38 7.14
N ASN A 174 13.25 6.64 7.76
CA ASN A 174 12.13 7.22 8.48
C ASN A 174 12.56 8.00 9.72
N LEU A 175 13.58 7.54 10.45
CA LEU A 175 14.15 8.29 11.58
C LEU A 175 14.84 9.59 11.10
N ILE A 176 15.59 9.54 9.99
CA ILE A 176 16.17 10.73 9.36
C ILE A 176 15.07 11.70 8.92
N LYS A 177 14.00 11.20 8.29
CA LYS A 177 12.84 12.02 7.91
C LYS A 177 12.28 12.80 9.11
N ILE A 178 12.08 12.13 10.24
CA ILE A 178 11.56 12.77 11.46
C ILE A 178 12.57 13.79 12.01
N ALA A 179 13.83 13.41 12.14
CA ALA A 179 14.87 14.29 12.66
C ALA A 179 14.99 15.57 11.82
N VAL A 180 15.04 15.44 10.49
CA VAL A 180 15.09 16.58 9.57
C VAL A 180 13.80 17.40 9.64
N LEU A 181 12.63 16.76 9.71
CA LEU A 181 11.35 17.45 9.82
C LEU A 181 11.30 18.36 11.06
N PHE A 182 11.60 17.81 12.24
CA PHE A 182 11.59 18.60 13.48
C PHE A 182 12.66 19.69 13.50
N LEU A 183 13.83 19.42 12.90
CA LEU A 183 14.86 20.43 12.74
C LEU A 183 14.38 21.59 11.85
N LEU A 184 13.76 21.28 10.70
CA LEU A 184 13.21 22.30 9.80
C LEU A 184 12.06 23.08 10.45
N ILE A 185 11.19 22.42 11.20
CA ILE A 185 10.10 23.07 11.95
C ILE A 185 10.67 24.03 12.99
N GLY A 186 11.73 23.64 13.68
CA GLY A 186 12.39 24.50 14.67
C GLY A 186 13.01 25.77 14.10
N PHE A 187 13.50 25.74 12.85
CA PHE A 187 14.10 26.90 12.19
C PHE A 187 13.14 27.74 11.35
N PHE A 188 12.18 27.10 10.68
CA PHE A 188 11.34 27.73 9.65
C PHE A 188 9.85 27.71 9.98
N GLY A 189 9.46 27.10 11.09
CA GLY A 189 8.05 26.84 11.42
C GLY A 189 7.46 25.69 10.57
N VAL A 190 6.17 25.40 10.82
CA VAL A 190 5.44 24.36 10.09
C VAL A 190 4.98 24.94 8.74
N LYS A 191 5.49 24.39 7.65
CA LYS A 191 5.10 24.74 6.28
C LYS A 191 4.87 23.46 5.47
N LEU A 192 4.05 23.56 4.43
CA LEU A 192 3.71 22.41 3.58
C LEU A 192 4.96 21.69 3.05
N TYR A 193 5.93 22.45 2.58
CA TYR A 193 7.16 21.92 2.00
C TYR A 193 8.16 21.38 3.02
N THR A 194 8.01 21.62 4.33
CA THR A 194 8.93 21.07 5.35
C THR A 194 8.91 19.55 5.38
N LEU A 195 7.72 18.95 5.28
CA LEU A 195 7.59 17.49 5.17
C LEU A 195 8.19 16.97 3.86
N ALA A 196 7.91 17.61 2.73
CA ALA A 196 8.47 17.21 1.44
C ALA A 196 10.00 17.29 1.44
N THR A 197 10.59 18.32 2.06
CA THR A 197 12.04 18.47 2.21
C THR A 197 12.64 17.38 3.11
N ALA A 198 11.97 17.02 4.20
CA ALA A 198 12.39 15.90 5.05
C ALA A 198 12.33 14.55 4.30
N MET A 199 11.31 14.35 3.45
CA MET A 199 11.21 13.19 2.57
C MET A 199 12.33 13.17 1.52
N LEU A 200 12.70 14.32 0.96
CA LEU A 200 13.83 14.45 0.03
C LEU A 200 15.15 14.04 0.71
N ALA A 201 15.42 14.56 1.90
CA ALA A 201 16.63 14.19 2.66
C ALA A 201 16.71 12.69 2.94
N SER A 202 15.58 12.08 3.32
CA SER A 202 15.49 10.63 3.52
C SER A 202 15.65 9.84 2.22
N GLY A 203 15.15 10.36 1.10
CA GLY A 203 15.34 9.77 -0.24
C GLY A 203 16.81 9.79 -0.69
N ILE A 204 17.52 10.90 -0.46
CA ILE A 204 18.97 11.01 -0.72
C ILE A 204 19.74 9.99 0.12
N PHE A 205 19.43 9.88 1.42
CA PHE A 205 20.02 8.85 2.27
C PHE A 205 19.79 7.44 1.70
N LEU A 206 18.57 7.11 1.27
CA LEU A 206 18.25 5.81 0.68
C LEU A 206 19.07 5.55 -0.60
N LEU A 207 19.24 6.54 -1.46
CA LEU A 207 20.08 6.40 -2.65
C LEU A 207 21.53 6.07 -2.27
N LEU A 208 22.14 6.85 -1.39
CA LEU A 208 23.53 6.65 -0.96
C LEU A 208 23.72 5.30 -0.26
N ALA A 209 22.79 4.94 0.63
CA ALA A 209 22.81 3.67 1.34
C ALA A 209 22.65 2.47 0.39
N ASN A 210 21.74 2.55 -0.61
CA ASN A 210 21.53 1.50 -1.59
C ASN A 210 22.73 1.32 -2.52
N VAL A 211 23.36 2.42 -2.97
CA VAL A 211 24.61 2.38 -3.75
C VAL A 211 25.74 1.72 -2.94
N SER A 212 25.89 2.10 -1.66
CA SER A 212 26.91 1.53 -0.78
C SER A 212 26.69 0.02 -0.56
N VAL A 213 25.45 -0.38 -0.27
CA VAL A 213 25.10 -1.80 -0.08
C VAL A 213 25.34 -2.59 -1.36
N LYS A 214 24.95 -2.08 -2.54
CA LYS A 214 25.22 -2.74 -3.83
C LYS A 214 26.73 -3.00 -4.01
N LYS A 215 27.58 -2.00 -3.72
CA LYS A 215 29.04 -2.16 -3.83
C LYS A 215 29.57 -3.27 -2.91
N ARG A 216 29.00 -3.43 -1.71
CA ARG A 216 29.44 -4.43 -0.71
C ARG A 216 28.94 -5.85 -0.99
N ILE A 217 27.65 -6.02 -1.32
CA ILE A 217 27.04 -7.36 -1.41
C ILE A 217 26.99 -7.93 -2.83
N LEU A 218 27.13 -7.07 -3.86
CA LEU A 218 27.12 -7.46 -5.26
C LEU A 218 28.30 -6.81 -6.04
N PRO A 219 29.55 -6.97 -5.59
CA PRO A 219 30.73 -6.34 -6.23
C PRO A 219 30.96 -6.88 -7.65
N ASP A 220 30.64 -8.14 -7.89
CA ASP A 220 30.85 -8.83 -9.18
C ASP A 220 30.03 -8.23 -10.33
N VAL A 221 28.93 -7.55 -10.04
CA VAL A 221 28.11 -6.86 -11.05
C VAL A 221 28.66 -5.46 -11.25
N GLN A 222 29.41 -5.28 -12.34
CA GLN A 222 30.04 -4.00 -12.67
C GLN A 222 29.06 -3.06 -13.37
N ILE A 223 29.11 -1.78 -13.02
CA ILE A 223 28.34 -0.71 -13.63
C ILE A 223 29.21 -0.01 -14.66
N SER A 224 28.74 0.04 -15.91
CA SER A 224 29.44 0.78 -16.98
C SER A 224 28.45 1.18 -18.07
N ILE A 225 28.49 2.44 -18.50
CA ILE A 225 27.68 2.95 -19.62
C ILE A 225 27.98 2.17 -20.91
N LYS A 226 29.22 1.71 -21.11
CA LYS A 226 29.63 0.90 -22.26
C LYS A 226 28.91 -0.47 -22.33
N LYS A 227 28.37 -0.95 -21.20
CA LYS A 227 27.61 -2.20 -21.13
C LYS A 227 26.10 -2.03 -21.41
N PHE A 228 25.66 -0.81 -21.73
CA PHE A 228 24.27 -0.53 -22.07
C PHE A 228 23.84 -1.30 -23.33
N ARG A 229 22.66 -1.92 -23.27
CA ARG A 229 22.04 -2.67 -24.36
C ARG A 229 20.54 -2.36 -24.40
N PHE A 230 20.10 -1.68 -25.45
CA PHE A 230 18.71 -1.30 -25.63
C PHE A 230 17.77 -2.50 -25.80
N ASP A 231 18.26 -3.57 -26.45
CA ASP A 231 17.53 -4.85 -26.62
C ASP A 231 17.14 -5.48 -25.27
N LEU A 232 18.01 -5.39 -24.25
CA LEU A 232 17.70 -5.85 -22.90
C LEU A 232 16.63 -4.98 -22.23
N VAL A 233 16.69 -3.66 -22.40
CA VAL A 233 15.65 -2.75 -21.89
C VAL A 233 14.31 -3.08 -22.52
N LYS A 234 14.25 -3.24 -23.85
CA LYS A 234 13.04 -3.62 -24.58
C LYS A 234 12.46 -4.96 -24.06
N THR A 235 13.32 -5.93 -23.82
CA THR A 235 12.93 -7.25 -23.28
C THR A 235 12.32 -7.12 -21.88
N LEU A 236 12.92 -6.30 -21.00
CA LEU A 236 12.42 -6.06 -19.65
C LEU A 236 11.07 -5.33 -19.66
N ILE A 237 10.92 -4.29 -20.49
CA ILE A 237 9.66 -3.55 -20.64
C ILE A 237 8.57 -4.49 -21.17
N ALA A 238 8.85 -5.28 -22.20
CA ALA A 238 7.89 -6.24 -22.75
C ALA A 238 7.44 -7.29 -21.73
N ALA A 239 8.37 -7.76 -20.87
CA ALA A 239 8.05 -8.69 -19.79
C ALA A 239 7.27 -8.04 -18.66
N GLY A 240 7.50 -6.76 -18.38
CA GLY A 240 6.92 -6.01 -17.25
C GLY A 240 5.69 -5.17 -17.59
N ILE A 241 5.26 -5.11 -18.86
CA ILE A 241 4.15 -4.23 -19.30
C ILE A 241 2.87 -4.44 -18.48
N TRP A 242 2.58 -5.70 -18.10
CA TRP A 242 1.41 -6.03 -17.30
C TRP A 242 1.48 -5.44 -15.89
N MET A 243 2.69 -5.18 -15.34
CA MET A 243 2.85 -4.51 -14.06
C MET A 243 2.56 -3.01 -14.17
N SER A 244 2.97 -2.36 -15.26
CA SER A 244 2.56 -0.96 -15.53
C SER A 244 1.06 -0.83 -15.72
N LEU A 245 0.43 -1.74 -16.47
CA LEU A 245 -1.02 -1.75 -16.63
C LEU A 245 -1.75 -2.05 -15.30
N ALA A 246 -1.18 -2.90 -14.44
CA ALA A 246 -1.72 -3.11 -13.10
C ALA A 246 -1.62 -1.83 -12.23
N GLN A 247 -0.50 -1.13 -12.31
CA GLN A 247 -0.33 0.15 -11.61
C GLN A 247 -1.30 1.22 -12.15
N LEU A 248 -1.47 1.30 -13.46
CA LEU A 248 -2.46 2.17 -14.10
C LEU A 248 -3.88 1.83 -13.64
N SER A 249 -4.21 0.54 -13.55
CA SER A 249 -5.52 0.10 -13.02
C SER A 249 -5.74 0.57 -11.58
N ASN A 250 -4.72 0.48 -10.72
CA ASN A 250 -4.80 0.95 -9.35
C ASN A 250 -4.97 2.49 -9.28
N THR A 251 -4.31 3.21 -10.19
CA THR A 251 -4.49 4.67 -10.31
C THR A 251 -5.94 5.03 -10.61
N PHE A 252 -6.58 4.37 -11.57
CA PHE A 252 -8.00 4.58 -11.88
C PHE A 252 -8.95 4.11 -10.78
N LEU A 253 -8.58 3.06 -10.03
CA LEU A 253 -9.45 2.51 -8.97
C LEU A 253 -9.52 3.37 -7.72
N SER A 254 -8.42 3.98 -7.31
CA SER A 254 -8.37 4.71 -6.04
C SER A 254 -7.36 5.86 -5.99
N GLY A 255 -6.52 5.98 -7.02
CA GLY A 255 -5.48 7.00 -7.07
C GLY A 255 -6.00 8.37 -7.47
N LEU A 256 -7.04 8.45 -8.29
CA LEU A 256 -7.59 9.72 -8.80
C LEU A 256 -8.60 10.38 -7.85
N ASP A 257 -9.01 9.73 -6.78
CA ASP A 257 -10.07 10.22 -5.88
C ASP A 257 -9.77 11.62 -5.33
N LEU A 258 -8.55 11.88 -4.84
CA LEU A 258 -8.17 13.20 -4.32
C LEU A 258 -8.11 14.27 -5.42
N LEU A 259 -7.63 13.91 -6.61
CA LEU A 259 -7.59 14.83 -7.75
C LEU A 259 -9.01 15.20 -8.19
N ILE A 260 -9.89 14.23 -8.36
CA ILE A 260 -11.28 14.46 -8.73
C ILE A 260 -11.97 15.30 -7.66
N CYS A 261 -11.78 14.97 -6.39
CA CYS A 261 -12.34 15.74 -5.27
C CYS A 261 -11.86 17.20 -5.29
N ASN A 262 -10.56 17.44 -5.51
CA ASN A 262 -10.04 18.81 -5.62
C ASN A 262 -10.68 19.58 -6.77
N LEU A 263 -10.76 18.97 -7.96
CA LEU A 263 -11.23 19.64 -9.18
C LEU A 263 -12.75 19.91 -9.17
N THR A 264 -13.53 19.09 -8.47
CA THR A 264 -14.99 19.18 -8.51
C THR A 264 -15.61 19.73 -7.23
N LEU A 265 -15.01 19.46 -6.07
CA LEU A 265 -15.57 19.77 -4.75
C LEU A 265 -14.68 20.73 -3.93
N GLY A 266 -13.43 20.97 -4.37
CA GLY A 266 -12.51 21.91 -3.75
C GLY A 266 -11.56 21.29 -2.72
N ALA A 267 -10.72 22.18 -2.14
CA ALA A 267 -9.59 21.77 -1.29
C ALA A 267 -10.03 21.21 0.08
N THR A 268 -11.07 21.74 0.69
CA THR A 268 -11.54 21.37 2.03
C THR A 268 -12.02 19.92 2.04
N LEU A 269 -12.91 19.54 1.11
CA LEU A 269 -13.42 18.16 1.00
C LEU A 269 -12.32 17.19 0.57
N MET A 270 -11.39 17.60 -0.30
CA MET A 270 -10.19 16.84 -0.64
C MET A 270 -9.33 16.58 0.61
N GLY A 271 -9.16 17.57 1.47
CA GLY A 271 -8.41 17.45 2.71
C GLY A 271 -9.05 16.45 3.68
N MET A 272 -10.36 16.52 3.86
CA MET A 272 -11.11 15.55 4.68
C MET A 272 -11.00 14.13 4.13
N LEU A 273 -11.13 13.96 2.81
CA LEU A 273 -10.94 12.67 2.15
C LEU A 273 -9.51 12.14 2.32
N SER A 274 -8.50 13.02 2.27
CA SER A 274 -7.09 12.65 2.50
C SER A 274 -6.86 12.11 3.92
N ILE A 275 -7.42 12.77 4.94
CA ILE A 275 -7.39 12.32 6.34
C ILE A 275 -8.11 10.96 6.46
N ALA A 276 -9.32 10.86 5.91
CA ALA A 276 -10.15 9.66 5.96
C ALA A 276 -9.45 8.43 5.34
N LYS A 277 -8.64 8.60 4.30
CA LYS A 277 -7.92 7.53 3.59
C LYS A 277 -6.65 7.05 4.32
N THR A 278 -6.18 7.72 5.36
CA THR A 278 -4.91 7.39 6.04
C THR A 278 -4.94 5.98 6.69
N ILE A 279 -5.98 5.68 7.46
CA ILE A 279 -6.11 4.36 8.12
C ILE A 279 -6.45 3.26 7.10
N PRO A 280 -7.42 3.43 6.18
CA PRO A 280 -7.66 2.47 5.10
C PRO A 280 -6.41 2.12 4.28
N HIS A 281 -5.56 3.10 3.95
CA HIS A 281 -4.31 2.86 3.25
C HIS A 281 -3.35 1.98 4.05
N SER A 282 -3.21 2.22 5.36
CA SER A 282 -2.39 1.41 6.26
C SER A 282 -2.91 -0.04 6.34
N ILE A 283 -4.22 -0.24 6.40
CA ILE A 283 -4.87 -1.56 6.36
C ILE A 283 -4.55 -2.28 5.03
N SER A 284 -4.62 -1.58 3.90
CA SER A 284 -4.28 -2.13 2.58
C SER A 284 -2.84 -2.65 2.52
N LEU A 285 -1.89 -1.85 3.04
CA LEU A 285 -0.48 -2.24 3.14
C LEU A 285 -0.29 -3.47 4.03
N LEU A 286 -0.99 -3.55 5.16
CA LEU A 286 -0.95 -4.72 6.04
C LEU A 286 -1.48 -5.98 5.34
N ILE A 287 -2.61 -5.90 4.64
CA ILE A 287 -3.20 -7.00 3.86
C ILE A 287 -2.19 -7.54 2.84
N THR A 288 -1.59 -6.65 2.06
CA THR A 288 -0.64 -7.04 1.00
C THR A 288 0.65 -7.61 1.57
N THR A 289 1.16 -7.03 2.65
CA THR A 289 2.38 -7.49 3.34
C THR A 289 2.18 -8.90 3.90
N LEU A 290 1.08 -9.14 4.63
CA LEU A 290 0.79 -10.46 5.20
C LEU A 290 0.55 -11.52 4.12
N ALA A 291 -0.17 -11.18 3.04
CA ALA A 291 -0.43 -12.12 1.94
C ALA A 291 0.85 -12.50 1.18
N SER A 292 1.78 -11.57 1.00
CA SER A 292 3.03 -11.79 0.27
C SER A 292 3.92 -12.87 0.88
N VAL A 293 3.82 -13.08 2.20
CA VAL A 293 4.58 -14.11 2.94
C VAL A 293 4.31 -15.52 2.40
N PHE A 294 3.12 -15.79 1.90
CA PHE A 294 2.72 -17.11 1.41
C PHE A 294 3.09 -17.39 -0.05
N THR A 295 3.40 -16.34 -0.82
CA THR A 295 3.66 -16.45 -2.27
C THR A 295 4.78 -17.43 -2.64
N PRO A 296 5.95 -17.49 -1.94
CA PRO A 296 7.00 -18.45 -2.27
C PRO A 296 6.53 -19.91 -2.11
N HIS A 297 5.74 -20.19 -1.06
CA HIS A 297 5.22 -21.54 -0.82
C HIS A 297 4.24 -21.98 -1.92
N TYR A 298 3.35 -21.07 -2.34
CA TYR A 298 2.46 -21.32 -3.49
C TYR A 298 3.24 -21.63 -4.77
N THR A 299 4.31 -20.87 -5.02
CA THR A 299 5.16 -21.06 -6.20
C THR A 299 5.82 -22.45 -6.20
N ILE A 300 6.28 -22.93 -5.04
CA ILE A 300 6.88 -24.28 -4.90
C ILE A 300 5.84 -25.38 -5.16
N LEU A 301 4.63 -25.26 -4.58
CA LEU A 301 3.55 -26.22 -4.77
C LEU A 301 3.10 -26.27 -6.23
N TYR A 302 2.97 -25.10 -6.87
CA TYR A 302 2.59 -25.00 -8.28
C TYR A 302 3.67 -25.60 -9.19
N ALA A 303 4.95 -25.28 -8.97
CA ALA A 303 6.07 -25.81 -9.74
C ALA A 303 6.20 -27.34 -9.64
N LYS A 304 5.85 -27.92 -8.47
CA LYS A 304 5.79 -29.37 -8.25
C LYS A 304 4.51 -30.03 -8.75
N ASN A 305 3.64 -29.29 -9.44
CA ASN A 305 2.33 -29.74 -9.94
C ASN A 305 1.40 -30.33 -8.84
N LYS A 306 1.58 -29.92 -7.57
CA LYS A 306 0.77 -30.36 -6.42
C LYS A 306 -0.45 -29.45 -6.26
N ILE A 307 -1.35 -29.47 -7.25
CA ILE A 307 -2.50 -28.55 -7.31
C ILE A 307 -3.47 -28.76 -6.13
N ALA A 308 -3.73 -30.00 -5.71
CA ALA A 308 -4.61 -30.28 -4.58
C ALA A 308 -4.06 -29.70 -3.26
N ASP A 309 -2.75 -29.82 -3.02
CA ASP A 309 -2.08 -29.26 -1.85
C ASP A 309 -2.10 -27.73 -1.92
N LEU A 310 -1.87 -27.14 -3.10
CA LEU A 310 -1.95 -25.71 -3.33
C LEU A 310 -3.34 -25.15 -2.99
N VAL A 311 -4.41 -25.80 -3.46
CA VAL A 311 -5.80 -25.39 -3.15
C VAL A 311 -6.07 -25.44 -1.64
N LYS A 312 -5.60 -26.51 -0.97
CA LYS A 312 -5.73 -26.66 0.48
C LYS A 312 -4.99 -25.55 1.24
N GLU A 313 -3.76 -25.28 0.81
CA GLU A 313 -2.91 -24.24 1.41
C GLU A 313 -3.52 -22.84 1.23
N ILE A 314 -3.99 -22.49 0.03
CA ILE A 314 -4.64 -21.20 -0.23
C ILE A 314 -5.88 -21.03 0.63
N LYS A 315 -6.72 -22.08 0.75
CA LYS A 315 -7.90 -22.01 1.62
C LYS A 315 -7.51 -21.78 3.08
N PHE A 316 -6.46 -22.42 3.56
CA PHE A 316 -6.02 -22.29 4.93
C PHE A 316 -5.39 -20.92 5.21
N THR A 317 -4.49 -20.46 4.35
CA THR A 317 -3.83 -19.15 4.50
C THR A 317 -4.79 -18.00 4.33
N SER A 318 -5.78 -18.10 3.42
CA SER A 318 -6.85 -17.11 3.31
C SER A 318 -7.72 -17.04 4.58
N LYS A 319 -8.00 -18.20 5.24
CA LYS A 319 -8.68 -18.18 6.54
C LYS A 319 -7.84 -17.47 7.61
N ILE A 320 -6.53 -17.73 7.66
CA ILE A 320 -5.62 -17.07 8.60
C ILE A 320 -5.62 -15.56 8.36
N LEU A 321 -5.47 -15.13 7.10
CA LEU A 321 -5.47 -13.71 6.75
C LEU A 321 -6.80 -13.04 7.12
N SER A 322 -7.91 -13.68 6.78
CA SER A 322 -9.24 -13.23 7.16
C SER A 322 -9.41 -13.14 8.68
N TYR A 323 -9.00 -14.18 9.41
CA TYR A 323 -9.06 -14.21 10.88
C TYR A 323 -8.29 -13.05 11.51
N ILE A 324 -7.06 -12.79 11.04
CA ILE A 324 -6.22 -11.70 11.57
C ILE A 324 -6.83 -10.33 11.27
N LEU A 325 -7.42 -10.14 10.08
CA LEU A 325 -7.84 -8.82 9.60
C LEU A 325 -9.29 -8.46 9.95
N THR A 326 -10.17 -9.44 10.18
CA THR A 326 -11.60 -9.15 10.45
C THR A 326 -11.75 -8.35 11.74
N VAL A 327 -11.02 -8.68 12.81
CA VAL A 327 -11.12 -7.99 14.11
C VAL A 327 -10.73 -6.52 14.01
N PRO A 328 -9.52 -6.15 13.53
CA PRO A 328 -9.14 -4.74 13.42
C PRO A 328 -9.98 -3.95 12.42
N LEU A 329 -10.42 -4.56 11.31
CA LEU A 329 -11.34 -3.90 10.37
C LEU A 329 -12.68 -3.57 11.02
N THR A 330 -13.29 -4.55 11.71
CA THR A 330 -14.57 -4.36 12.40
C THR A 330 -14.42 -3.37 13.54
N GLY A 331 -13.33 -3.48 14.31
CA GLY A 331 -13.03 -2.54 15.40
C GLY A 331 -12.90 -1.10 14.92
N PHE A 332 -12.18 -0.88 13.82
CA PHE A 332 -12.06 0.45 13.23
C PHE A 332 -13.40 0.99 12.69
N MET A 333 -14.24 0.13 12.10
CA MET A 333 -15.56 0.56 11.64
C MET A 333 -16.52 0.89 12.79
N ALA A 334 -16.46 0.15 13.89
CA ALA A 334 -17.32 0.38 15.05
C ALA A 334 -16.83 1.57 15.89
N PHE A 335 -15.56 1.60 16.28
CA PHE A 335 -14.99 2.62 17.19
C PHE A 335 -14.34 3.80 16.44
N GLY A 336 -14.48 3.91 15.13
CA GLY A 336 -13.76 4.89 14.34
C GLY A 336 -14.18 6.34 14.61
N TYR A 337 -15.42 6.59 14.99
CA TYR A 337 -15.86 7.93 15.39
C TYR A 337 -15.11 8.40 16.63
N ASP A 338 -15.05 7.57 17.67
CA ASP A 338 -14.33 7.87 18.91
C ASP A 338 -12.84 8.00 18.66
N PHE A 339 -12.31 7.12 17.80
CA PHE A 339 -10.92 7.19 17.34
C PHE A 339 -10.61 8.53 16.67
N PHE A 340 -11.40 8.98 15.68
CA PHE A 340 -11.16 10.23 14.99
C PHE A 340 -11.37 11.45 15.90
N THR A 341 -12.29 11.39 16.84
CA THR A 341 -12.49 12.44 17.85
C THR A 341 -11.22 12.64 18.69
N LEU A 342 -10.56 11.55 19.08
CA LEU A 342 -9.30 11.62 19.83
C LEU A 342 -8.09 11.94 18.93
N TRP A 343 -8.13 11.52 17.68
CA TRP A 343 -7.02 11.66 16.75
C TRP A 343 -6.97 13.00 16.04
N GLN A 344 -8.12 13.66 15.90
CA GLN A 344 -8.29 14.98 15.26
C GLN A 344 -9.08 15.93 16.18
N PRO A 345 -8.54 16.30 17.36
CA PRO A 345 -9.27 17.03 18.38
C PRO A 345 -9.72 18.43 17.96
N GLU A 346 -9.11 18.99 16.92
CA GLU A 346 -9.44 20.32 16.36
C GLU A 346 -10.70 20.30 15.49
N LYS A 347 -11.21 19.11 15.13
CA LYS A 347 -12.35 18.96 14.25
C LYS A 347 -13.66 19.01 15.01
N ASN A 348 -14.67 19.65 14.42
CA ASN A 348 -16.01 19.63 14.96
C ASN A 348 -16.69 18.25 14.76
N PRO A 349 -17.76 17.94 15.52
CA PRO A 349 -18.42 16.63 15.43
C PRO A 349 -18.95 16.27 14.03
N GLN A 350 -19.33 17.25 13.23
CA GLN A 350 -19.83 17.03 11.85
C GLN A 350 -18.70 16.63 10.92
N GLU A 351 -17.54 17.28 11.01
CA GLU A 351 -16.33 16.92 10.26
C GLU A 351 -15.82 15.52 10.65
N ILE A 352 -15.82 15.20 11.95
CA ILE A 352 -15.44 13.86 12.43
C ILE A 352 -16.38 12.79 11.87
N MET A 353 -17.70 13.03 11.87
CA MET A 353 -18.67 12.11 11.30
C MET A 353 -18.43 11.93 9.79
N MET A 354 -18.15 13.01 9.06
CA MET A 354 -17.81 12.95 7.64
C MET A 354 -16.56 12.09 7.40
N ILE A 355 -15.47 12.36 8.12
CA ILE A 355 -14.22 11.60 8.02
C ILE A 355 -14.46 10.12 8.32
N GLN A 356 -15.24 9.80 9.36
CA GLN A 356 -15.58 8.42 9.72
C GLN A 356 -16.36 7.73 8.60
N ILE A 357 -17.40 8.35 8.06
CA ILE A 357 -18.20 7.77 6.96
C ILE A 357 -17.32 7.54 5.72
N LEU A 358 -16.49 8.51 5.34
CA LEU A 358 -15.55 8.37 4.22
C LEU A 358 -14.54 7.23 4.45
N SER A 359 -14.03 7.10 5.68
CA SER A 359 -13.14 6.00 6.05
C SER A 359 -13.84 4.65 5.96
N VAL A 360 -15.08 4.53 6.47
CA VAL A 360 -15.88 3.29 6.39
C VAL A 360 -16.15 2.93 4.94
N LEU A 361 -16.60 3.89 4.12
CA LEU A 361 -16.85 3.66 2.69
C LEU A 361 -15.58 3.16 1.98
N THR A 362 -14.42 3.75 2.28
CA THR A 362 -13.14 3.30 1.72
C THR A 362 -12.73 1.92 2.26
N CYS A 363 -13.06 1.58 3.51
CA CYS A 363 -12.71 0.31 4.14
C CYS A 363 -13.59 -0.87 3.67
N ILE A 364 -14.81 -0.63 3.18
CA ILE A 364 -15.73 -1.70 2.75
C ILE A 364 -15.05 -2.68 1.79
N GLN A 365 -14.28 -2.20 0.82
CA GLN A 365 -13.54 -3.06 -0.10
C GLN A 365 -12.57 -4.04 0.58
N TYR A 366 -12.02 -3.66 1.74
CA TYR A 366 -11.04 -4.50 2.45
C TYR A 366 -11.68 -5.68 3.17
N LEU A 367 -12.99 -5.61 3.48
CA LEU A 367 -13.75 -6.77 3.96
C LEU A 367 -13.71 -7.91 2.95
N PHE A 368 -13.76 -7.59 1.66
CA PHE A 368 -13.71 -8.57 0.58
C PHE A 368 -12.28 -8.94 0.19
N THR A 369 -11.42 -7.94 0.11
CA THR A 369 -10.02 -8.12 -0.30
C THR A 369 -9.24 -8.94 0.73
N ALA A 370 -9.50 -8.79 2.03
CA ALA A 370 -8.88 -9.61 3.08
C ALA A 370 -9.08 -11.12 2.85
N HIS A 371 -10.24 -11.52 2.31
CA HIS A 371 -10.54 -12.92 2.03
C HIS A 371 -9.98 -13.41 0.69
N THR A 372 -9.79 -12.53 -0.28
CA THR A 372 -9.40 -12.86 -1.65
C THR A 372 -7.96 -12.51 -2.02
N GLN A 373 -7.23 -11.85 -1.14
CA GLN A 373 -5.86 -11.41 -1.43
C GLN A 373 -4.90 -12.58 -1.74
N CYS A 374 -5.00 -13.68 -1.00
CA CYS A 374 -4.22 -14.88 -1.28
C CYS A 374 -4.55 -15.48 -2.66
N LEU A 375 -5.82 -15.35 -3.11
CA LEU A 375 -6.23 -15.78 -4.45
C LEU A 375 -5.62 -14.87 -5.53
N THR A 376 -5.54 -13.58 -5.27
CA THR A 376 -4.93 -12.60 -6.19
C THR A 376 -3.45 -12.92 -6.45
N MET A 377 -2.72 -13.44 -5.45
CA MET A 377 -1.32 -13.85 -5.61
C MET A 377 -1.13 -14.97 -6.63
N LEU A 378 -2.14 -15.83 -6.86
CA LEU A 378 -2.09 -16.89 -7.87
C LEU A 378 -1.83 -16.37 -9.28
N ASN A 379 -2.27 -15.16 -9.60
CA ASN A 379 -2.07 -14.57 -10.92
C ASN A 379 -0.58 -14.49 -11.29
N SER A 380 0.25 -14.12 -10.32
CA SER A 380 1.71 -14.06 -10.49
C SER A 380 2.36 -15.44 -10.39
N VAL A 381 1.89 -16.31 -9.48
CA VAL A 381 2.37 -17.69 -9.32
C VAL A 381 2.16 -18.50 -10.60
N CYS A 382 0.97 -18.40 -11.21
CA CYS A 382 0.63 -19.08 -12.46
C CYS A 382 1.11 -18.33 -13.72
N ASN A 383 1.72 -17.16 -13.57
CA ASN A 383 2.11 -16.26 -14.68
C ASN A 383 0.94 -15.91 -15.63
N LYS A 384 -0.26 -15.70 -15.07
CA LYS A 384 -1.51 -15.42 -15.80
C LYS A 384 -2.06 -14.03 -15.39
N MET A 385 -1.24 -12.99 -15.58
CA MET A 385 -1.55 -11.61 -15.17
C MET A 385 -2.49 -10.87 -16.13
N LYS A 386 -2.50 -11.25 -17.42
CA LYS A 386 -3.19 -10.50 -18.50
C LYS A 386 -4.66 -10.21 -18.17
N LEU A 387 -5.47 -11.24 -17.97
CA LEU A 387 -6.90 -11.08 -17.78
C LEU A 387 -7.25 -10.35 -16.46
N PRO A 388 -6.65 -10.68 -15.30
CA PRO A 388 -6.86 -9.92 -14.06
C PRO A 388 -6.55 -8.44 -14.17
N VAL A 389 -5.48 -8.08 -14.89
CA VAL A 389 -5.09 -6.68 -15.09
C VAL A 389 -6.07 -5.96 -16.00
N LEU A 390 -6.50 -6.59 -17.12
CA LEU A 390 -7.50 -5.99 -18.00
C LEU A 390 -8.85 -5.77 -17.29
N VAL A 391 -9.30 -6.74 -16.50
CA VAL A 391 -10.53 -6.59 -15.68
C VAL A 391 -10.37 -5.47 -14.67
N ALA A 392 -9.22 -5.39 -14.00
CA ALA A 392 -8.94 -4.30 -13.07
C ALA A 392 -8.95 -2.93 -13.75
N LEU A 393 -8.38 -2.83 -14.95
CA LEU A 393 -8.36 -1.60 -15.74
C LEU A 393 -9.77 -1.16 -16.14
N ILE A 394 -10.58 -2.10 -16.66
CA ILE A 394 -11.99 -1.82 -17.01
C ILE A 394 -12.77 -1.34 -15.79
N VAL A 395 -12.65 -2.05 -14.66
CA VAL A 395 -13.32 -1.66 -13.40
C VAL A 395 -12.84 -0.29 -12.92
N GLY A 396 -11.55 0.02 -13.07
CA GLY A 396 -10.99 1.33 -12.72
C GLY A 396 -11.53 2.45 -13.61
N ILE A 397 -11.57 2.25 -14.92
CA ILE A 397 -12.13 3.22 -15.87
C ILE A 397 -13.63 3.44 -15.59
N LEU A 398 -14.38 2.36 -15.31
CA LEU A 398 -15.79 2.46 -14.93
C LEU A 398 -15.96 3.22 -13.62
N SER A 399 -15.10 2.99 -12.62
CA SER A 399 -15.13 3.71 -11.34
C SER A 399 -14.94 5.20 -11.53
N THR A 400 -13.81 5.59 -12.12
CA THR A 400 -13.48 7.00 -12.38
C THR A 400 -14.53 7.66 -13.30
N GLY A 401 -14.93 6.97 -14.37
CA GLY A 401 -15.93 7.47 -15.32
C GLY A 401 -17.30 7.69 -14.68
N SER A 402 -17.79 6.74 -13.88
CA SER A 402 -19.06 6.88 -13.16
C SER A 402 -19.05 8.06 -12.19
N VAL A 403 -17.96 8.22 -11.42
CA VAL A 403 -17.80 9.35 -10.50
C VAL A 403 -17.83 10.67 -11.26
N LEU A 404 -17.04 10.81 -12.34
CA LEU A 404 -16.99 12.02 -13.14
C LEU A 404 -18.34 12.35 -13.79
N ILE A 405 -19.05 11.35 -14.33
CA ILE A 405 -20.38 11.55 -14.90
C ILE A 405 -21.34 12.06 -13.84
N ILE A 406 -21.42 11.42 -12.68
CA ILE A 406 -22.36 11.83 -11.64
C ILE A 406 -22.05 13.25 -11.14
N LEU A 407 -20.78 13.56 -10.87
CA LEU A 407 -20.38 14.88 -10.36
C LEU A 407 -20.58 16.01 -11.36
N ASN A 408 -20.52 15.73 -12.67
CA ASN A 408 -20.71 16.77 -13.69
C ASN A 408 -22.17 16.95 -14.11
N PHE A 409 -23.01 15.92 -13.98
CA PHE A 409 -24.40 15.98 -14.46
C PHE A 409 -25.43 16.09 -13.32
N CYS A 410 -25.04 15.81 -12.06
CA CYS A 410 -25.90 15.93 -10.90
C CYS A 410 -25.32 16.99 -9.95
N ASP A 411 -26.16 17.89 -9.47
CA ASP A 411 -25.78 18.78 -8.37
C ASP A 411 -25.75 17.99 -7.07
N THR A 412 -24.56 17.52 -6.72
CA THR A 412 -24.35 16.65 -5.55
C THR A 412 -23.94 17.43 -4.30
N GLY A 413 -23.53 18.69 -4.44
CA GLY A 413 -22.95 19.44 -3.32
C GLY A 413 -21.87 18.62 -2.57
N ASP A 414 -21.80 18.77 -1.27
CA ASP A 414 -20.85 18.06 -0.41
C ASP A 414 -21.05 16.52 -0.42
N PHE A 415 -22.25 16.04 -0.80
CA PHE A 415 -22.50 14.59 -0.91
C PHE A 415 -21.62 13.90 -1.96
N GLY A 416 -21.11 14.68 -2.93
CA GLY A 416 -20.20 14.19 -3.96
C GLY A 416 -18.97 13.47 -3.42
N VAL A 417 -18.43 13.87 -2.27
CA VAL A 417 -17.24 13.25 -1.68
C VAL A 417 -17.53 11.80 -1.22
N TYR A 418 -18.74 11.51 -0.74
CA TYR A 418 -19.15 10.15 -0.38
C TYR A 418 -19.29 9.25 -1.61
N LEU A 419 -19.74 9.82 -2.74
CA LEU A 419 -19.83 9.10 -4.01
C LEU A 419 -18.43 8.73 -4.52
N ILE A 420 -17.44 9.63 -4.42
CA ILE A 420 -16.05 9.36 -4.79
C ILE A 420 -15.53 8.13 -4.00
N ALA A 421 -15.67 8.13 -2.67
CA ALA A 421 -15.20 7.03 -1.83
C ALA A 421 -16.02 5.74 -2.01
N GLY A 422 -17.34 5.86 -2.14
CA GLY A 422 -18.28 4.73 -2.18
C GLY A 422 -18.26 3.97 -3.50
N ILE A 423 -18.28 4.65 -4.65
CA ILE A 423 -18.32 4.01 -5.98
C ILE A 423 -17.05 3.19 -6.22
N SER A 424 -15.88 3.78 -5.93
CA SER A 424 -14.59 3.07 -6.05
C SER A 424 -14.57 1.80 -5.20
N SER A 425 -14.99 1.92 -3.95
CA SER A 425 -15.02 0.80 -3.00
C SER A 425 -16.04 -0.27 -3.38
N LEU A 426 -17.22 0.12 -3.88
CA LEU A 426 -18.25 -0.81 -4.36
C LEU A 426 -17.75 -1.64 -5.56
N LEU A 427 -17.19 -0.98 -6.57
CA LEU A 427 -16.70 -1.67 -7.77
C LEU A 427 -15.52 -2.59 -7.48
N MET A 428 -14.61 -2.19 -6.57
CA MET A 428 -13.54 -3.07 -6.11
C MET A 428 -14.08 -4.27 -5.33
N SER A 429 -15.13 -4.09 -4.52
CA SER A 429 -15.81 -5.16 -3.79
C SER A 429 -16.46 -6.15 -4.75
N LEU A 430 -17.17 -5.66 -5.75
CA LEU A 430 -17.78 -6.50 -6.80
C LEU A 430 -16.71 -7.32 -7.54
N ARG A 431 -15.58 -6.70 -7.92
CA ARG A 431 -14.45 -7.44 -8.52
C ARG A 431 -13.90 -8.52 -7.58
N ALA A 432 -13.75 -8.22 -6.28
CA ALA A 432 -13.25 -9.16 -5.30
C ALA A 432 -14.18 -10.36 -5.08
N ILE A 433 -15.50 -10.17 -5.21
CA ILE A 433 -16.49 -11.24 -5.02
C ILE A 433 -16.74 -12.02 -6.32
N LEU A 434 -16.91 -11.33 -7.44
CA LEU A 434 -17.37 -11.96 -8.68
C LEU A 434 -16.22 -12.48 -9.52
N PHE A 435 -15.14 -11.72 -9.66
CA PHE A 435 -14.06 -12.08 -10.58
C PHE A 435 -12.97 -12.92 -9.92
N ILE A 436 -12.40 -12.48 -8.80
CA ILE A 436 -11.20 -13.08 -8.22
C ILE A 436 -11.42 -14.57 -7.84
N PRO A 437 -12.49 -14.98 -7.13
CA PRO A 437 -12.69 -16.37 -6.74
C PRO A 437 -12.94 -17.29 -7.93
N ILE A 438 -13.73 -16.83 -8.92
CA ILE A 438 -14.08 -17.60 -10.11
C ILE A 438 -12.84 -17.80 -10.98
N TYR A 439 -12.07 -16.73 -11.23
CA TYR A 439 -10.86 -16.81 -12.05
C TYR A 439 -9.79 -17.69 -11.40
N SER A 440 -9.58 -17.56 -10.08
CA SER A 440 -8.65 -18.41 -9.34
C SER A 440 -9.06 -19.89 -9.37
N ALA A 441 -10.36 -20.18 -9.25
CA ALA A 441 -10.88 -21.55 -9.41
C ALA A 441 -10.62 -22.09 -10.82
N HIS A 442 -10.83 -21.27 -11.85
CA HIS A 442 -10.53 -21.63 -13.25
C HIS A 442 -9.04 -21.94 -13.45
N LEU A 443 -8.14 -21.09 -12.95
CA LEU A 443 -6.69 -21.31 -13.05
C LEU A 443 -6.25 -22.65 -12.43
N LEU A 444 -6.86 -23.06 -11.35
CA LEU A 444 -6.55 -24.29 -10.63
C LEU A 444 -7.42 -25.48 -11.05
N LYS A 445 -8.23 -25.33 -12.11
CA LYS A 445 -9.17 -26.35 -12.62
C LYS A 445 -10.14 -26.85 -11.52
N GLN A 446 -10.62 -25.95 -10.66
CA GLN A 446 -11.56 -26.22 -9.59
C GLN A 446 -12.98 -25.76 -9.97
N LYS A 447 -13.99 -26.19 -9.19
CA LYS A 447 -15.37 -25.69 -9.31
C LYS A 447 -15.41 -24.20 -9.00
N LYS A 448 -16.20 -23.40 -9.73
CA LYS A 448 -16.34 -21.95 -9.55
C LYS A 448 -16.69 -21.55 -8.10
N THR A 449 -17.39 -22.42 -7.38
CA THR A 449 -17.82 -22.19 -5.99
C THR A 449 -16.78 -22.56 -4.92
N THR A 450 -15.61 -23.10 -5.31
CA THR A 450 -14.59 -23.68 -4.39
C THR A 450 -14.12 -22.70 -3.30
N PHE A 451 -14.06 -21.41 -3.57
CA PHE A 451 -13.54 -20.41 -2.65
C PHE A 451 -14.62 -19.56 -1.95
N TYR A 452 -15.89 -19.65 -2.38
CA TYR A 452 -16.99 -18.88 -1.78
C TYR A 452 -17.28 -19.21 -0.30
N PRO A 453 -17.22 -20.47 0.15
CA PRO A 453 -17.44 -20.78 1.57
C PRO A 453 -16.49 -20.03 2.52
N LEU A 454 -15.30 -19.65 2.03
CA LEU A 454 -14.33 -18.86 2.76
C LEU A 454 -14.82 -17.41 2.95
N ILE A 455 -15.32 -16.80 1.86
CA ILE A 455 -15.80 -15.43 1.84
C ILE A 455 -17.03 -15.30 2.74
N VAL A 456 -17.97 -16.26 2.64
CA VAL A 456 -19.21 -16.28 3.45
C VAL A 456 -18.88 -16.38 4.94
N ARG A 457 -17.94 -17.24 5.35
CA ARG A 457 -17.52 -17.35 6.76
C ARG A 457 -16.90 -16.05 7.27
N GLY A 458 -16.09 -15.39 6.44
CA GLY A 458 -15.51 -14.09 6.78
C GLY A 458 -16.57 -13.01 7.01
N TRP A 459 -17.62 -13.03 6.21
CA TRP A 459 -18.74 -12.10 6.36
C TRP A 459 -19.57 -12.37 7.60
N ILE A 460 -19.88 -13.63 7.87
CA ILE A 460 -20.57 -14.02 9.11
C ILE A 460 -19.77 -13.54 10.31
N ALA A 461 -18.45 -13.76 10.32
CA ALA A 461 -17.56 -13.29 11.37
C ALA A 461 -17.59 -11.76 11.51
N PHE A 462 -17.53 -11.03 10.40
CA PHE A 462 -17.62 -9.58 10.40
C PHE A 462 -18.93 -9.07 10.99
N PHE A 463 -20.09 -9.58 10.53
CA PHE A 463 -21.38 -9.11 11.03
C PHE A 463 -21.61 -9.44 12.51
N VAL A 464 -21.19 -10.63 12.95
CA VAL A 464 -21.25 -11.01 14.38
C VAL A 464 -20.42 -10.04 15.23
N LEU A 465 -19.18 -9.75 14.81
CA LEU A 465 -18.35 -8.81 15.54
C LEU A 465 -18.88 -7.38 15.48
N MET A 466 -19.43 -6.96 14.33
CA MET A 466 -19.96 -5.61 14.19
C MET A 466 -21.11 -5.34 15.17
N VAL A 467 -22.04 -6.29 15.31
CA VAL A 467 -23.13 -6.20 16.29
C VAL A 467 -22.56 -6.10 17.72
N ILE A 468 -21.59 -6.96 18.05
CA ILE A 468 -20.98 -6.96 19.40
C ILE A 468 -20.22 -5.67 19.68
N PHE A 469 -19.41 -5.20 18.75
CA PHE A 469 -18.58 -4.01 18.94
C PHE A 469 -19.41 -2.73 19.01
N CYS A 470 -20.45 -2.60 18.16
CA CYS A 470 -21.40 -1.49 18.26
C CYS A 470 -22.18 -1.51 19.58
N PHE A 471 -22.55 -2.70 20.07
CA PHE A 471 -23.19 -2.82 21.38
C PHE A 471 -22.25 -2.42 22.54
N VAL A 472 -20.99 -2.81 22.48
CA VAL A 472 -19.97 -2.40 23.46
C VAL A 472 -19.76 -0.88 23.41
N GLN A 473 -19.64 -0.29 22.22
CA GLN A 473 -19.49 1.16 22.05
C GLN A 473 -20.68 1.93 22.67
N TYR A 474 -21.90 1.41 22.47
CA TYR A 474 -23.10 2.02 23.05
C TYR A 474 -23.11 1.99 24.58
N LEU A 475 -22.60 0.91 25.19
CA LEU A 475 -22.57 0.75 26.65
C LEU A 475 -21.43 1.51 27.32
N PHE A 476 -20.30 1.66 26.66
CA PHE A 476 -19.08 2.22 27.24
C PHE A 476 -18.60 3.45 26.44
N PRO A 477 -19.01 4.67 26.84
CA PRO A 477 -18.58 5.89 26.18
C PRO A 477 -17.06 6.07 26.28
N ILE A 478 -16.44 6.47 25.17
CA ILE A 478 -15.00 6.58 25.03
C ILE A 478 -14.61 8.06 25.03
N HIS A 479 -13.84 8.51 26.04
CA HIS A 479 -13.43 9.91 26.19
C HIS A 479 -11.91 10.11 26.22
N SER A 480 -11.12 9.02 26.18
CA SER A 480 -9.67 9.10 26.23
C SER A 480 -9.00 7.98 25.47
N TRP A 481 -7.73 8.20 25.08
CA TRP A 481 -6.90 7.16 24.46
C TRP A 481 -6.79 5.89 25.32
N LEU A 482 -6.70 6.04 26.64
CA LEU A 482 -6.61 4.90 27.55
C LEU A 482 -7.88 4.04 27.48
N THR A 483 -9.06 4.67 27.56
CA THR A 483 -10.34 3.95 27.47
C THR A 483 -10.52 3.29 26.10
N LEU A 484 -10.16 3.98 25.01
CA LEU A 484 -10.18 3.41 23.67
C LEU A 484 -9.28 2.16 23.56
N ILE A 485 -8.03 2.25 24.04
CA ILE A 485 -7.06 1.13 23.95
C ILE A 485 -7.54 -0.06 24.79
N VAL A 486 -8.05 0.17 26.01
CA VAL A 486 -8.54 -0.90 26.88
C VAL A 486 -9.76 -1.58 26.28
N ILE A 487 -10.76 -0.81 25.84
CA ILE A 487 -12.00 -1.35 25.24
C ILE A 487 -11.68 -2.10 23.94
N CYS A 488 -10.91 -1.49 23.03
CA CYS A 488 -10.49 -2.15 21.79
C CYS A 488 -9.64 -3.39 22.07
N GLY A 489 -8.78 -3.39 23.08
CA GLY A 489 -7.98 -4.54 23.50
C GLY A 489 -8.84 -5.71 23.98
N ILE A 490 -9.82 -5.44 24.85
CA ILE A 490 -10.79 -6.43 25.33
C ILE A 490 -11.63 -6.96 24.15
N CYS A 491 -12.18 -6.05 23.33
CA CYS A 491 -12.94 -6.40 22.13
C CYS A 491 -12.12 -7.25 21.16
N ALA A 492 -10.83 -6.95 20.98
CA ALA A 492 -9.96 -7.75 20.11
C ALA A 492 -9.79 -9.18 20.66
N VAL A 493 -9.47 -9.34 21.94
CA VAL A 493 -9.31 -10.68 22.56
C VAL A 493 -10.61 -11.47 22.46
N VAL A 494 -11.73 -10.88 22.88
CA VAL A 494 -13.07 -11.52 22.82
C VAL A 494 -13.44 -11.81 21.37
N GLY A 495 -13.21 -10.86 20.47
CA GLY A 495 -13.49 -10.99 19.04
C GLY A 495 -12.73 -12.16 18.41
N TYR A 496 -11.43 -12.30 18.66
CA TYR A 496 -10.66 -13.45 18.17
C TYR A 496 -11.16 -14.79 18.72
N ILE A 497 -11.59 -14.83 19.98
CA ILE A 497 -12.17 -16.05 20.57
C ILE A 497 -13.48 -16.40 19.87
N ILE A 498 -14.36 -15.43 19.63
CA ILE A 498 -15.68 -15.65 19.02
C ILE A 498 -15.57 -16.11 17.56
N ILE A 499 -14.70 -15.49 16.77
CA ILE A 499 -14.61 -15.82 15.34
C ILE A 499 -13.78 -17.07 15.04
N LEU A 500 -13.01 -17.58 16.01
CA LEU A 500 -12.20 -18.79 15.85
C LEU A 500 -13.02 -20.01 15.35
N PRO A 501 -14.16 -20.37 15.99
CA PRO A 501 -14.98 -21.50 15.55
C PRO A 501 -15.76 -21.21 14.25
N ILE A 502 -15.98 -19.94 13.88
CA ILE A 502 -16.63 -19.55 12.61
C ILE A 502 -15.66 -19.80 11.43
N MET A 503 -14.39 -19.40 11.62
CA MET A 503 -13.38 -19.47 10.57
C MET A 503 -12.77 -20.84 10.39
N PHE A 504 -12.51 -21.58 11.48
CA PHE A 504 -11.77 -22.83 11.47
C PHE A 504 -12.63 -24.01 11.91
N ASN A 505 -12.44 -25.15 11.24
CA ASN A 505 -13.05 -26.42 11.66
C ASN A 505 -12.33 -26.99 12.90
N ARG A 506 -12.98 -27.88 13.64
CA ARG A 506 -12.42 -28.50 14.87
C ARG A 506 -11.04 -29.14 14.66
N SER A 507 -10.79 -29.78 13.51
CA SER A 507 -9.49 -30.39 13.18
C SER A 507 -8.41 -29.33 12.92
N GLU A 508 -8.77 -28.23 12.23
CA GLU A 508 -7.88 -27.10 11.97
C GLU A 508 -7.50 -26.39 13.27
N MET A 509 -8.46 -26.17 14.19
CA MET A 509 -8.23 -25.58 15.51
C MET A 509 -7.27 -26.43 16.35
N LYS A 510 -7.49 -27.75 16.42
CA LYS A 510 -6.57 -28.65 17.15
C LYS A 510 -5.14 -28.57 16.59
N ASN A 511 -4.99 -28.52 15.27
CA ASN A 511 -3.68 -28.39 14.62
C ASN A 511 -3.01 -27.04 14.91
N LEU A 512 -3.76 -25.94 14.91
CA LEU A 512 -3.24 -24.61 15.26
C LEU A 512 -2.78 -24.58 16.73
N ILE A 513 -3.63 -25.01 17.65
CA ILE A 513 -3.32 -25.05 19.08
C ILE A 513 -2.10 -25.95 19.35
N SER A 514 -2.05 -27.16 18.75
CA SER A 514 -0.92 -28.07 18.93
C SER A 514 0.42 -27.52 18.39
N LYS A 515 0.40 -26.74 17.30
CA LYS A 515 1.60 -26.07 16.77
C LYS A 515 2.06 -24.94 17.69
N VAL A 516 1.15 -24.18 18.26
CA VAL A 516 1.44 -23.10 19.20
C VAL A 516 1.98 -23.67 20.52
N THR A 517 1.29 -24.64 21.13
CA THR A 517 1.73 -25.28 22.38
C THR A 517 3.07 -25.98 22.25
N LYS A 518 3.33 -26.70 21.15
CA LYS A 518 4.64 -27.32 20.89
C LYS A 518 5.79 -26.33 20.77
N LYS A 519 5.51 -25.09 20.36
CA LYS A 519 6.52 -24.04 20.24
C LYS A 519 6.80 -23.37 21.59
N PHE A 520 5.78 -23.25 22.45
CA PHE A 520 5.93 -22.72 23.81
C PHE A 520 6.54 -23.74 24.81
N ILE A 521 6.36 -25.04 24.60
CA ILE A 521 6.92 -26.09 25.47
C ILE A 521 8.39 -26.41 25.11
N LYS A 522 8.89 -25.93 23.96
CA LYS A 522 10.30 -26.12 23.53
C LYS A 522 11.23 -24.96 23.94
N HIS A 523 10.73 -23.96 24.62
CA HIS A 523 11.48 -22.91 25.28
C HIS A 523 11.29 -23.00 26.80
#